data_0ea2aab63629c115aa0491e0df44b31b
#
_entry.id   0ea2aab63629c115aa0491e0df44b31b
#
_cell.length_a   1.000
_cell.length_b   1.000
_cell.length_c   1.000
_cell.angle_alpha   90.00
_cell.angle_beta   90.00
_cell.angle_gamma   90.00
#
_symmetry.space_group_name_H-M   'P 1'
#
loop_
_entity.id
_entity.type
_entity.pdbx_description
1 polymer ?
#
loop_
_entity_poly.entity_id
_entity_poly.type
_entity_poly.pdbx_seq_one_letter_code
_entity_poly.pdbx_strand_id
1 'polypeptide(L)' 'MIGTVIDIDGDYAVVRYDESGTTSHVALAIIGDVDVGDKVKFENFSYEKL' A
#
# COMPACT_ATOMS: atom_id res chain seq x y z
N MET A 1 10.33 3.07 -2.46
CA MET A 1 10.00 1.71 -1.97
C MET A 1 8.70 1.25 -2.61
N ILE A 2 8.71 0.10 -3.20
CA ILE A 2 7.55 -0.44 -3.93
C ILE A 2 6.88 -1.52 -3.10
N GLY A 3 5.56 -1.49 -3.06
CA GLY A 3 4.76 -2.50 -2.40
C GLY A 3 3.58 -2.93 -3.24
N THR A 4 2.94 -3.99 -2.79
CA THR A 4 1.74 -4.54 -3.42
C THR A 4 0.62 -4.57 -2.39
N VAL A 5 -0.56 -4.11 -2.76
CA VAL A 5 -1.75 -4.21 -1.90
C VAL A 5 -2.18 -5.67 -1.90
N ILE A 6 -2.16 -6.29 -0.73
CA ILE A 6 -2.50 -7.72 -0.58
C ILE A 6 -3.86 -7.94 0.06
N ASP A 7 -4.42 -6.92 0.69
CA ASP A 7 -5.74 -7.00 1.31
C ASP A 7 -6.29 -5.60 1.58
N ILE A 8 -7.60 -5.51 1.69
CA ILE A 8 -8.31 -4.31 2.15
C ILE A 8 -9.07 -4.71 3.40
N ASP A 9 -8.77 -4.05 4.50
CA ASP A 9 -9.37 -4.32 5.80
C ASP A 9 -10.03 -3.05 6.34
N GLY A 10 -11.35 -2.96 6.14
CA GLY A 10 -12.10 -1.76 6.53
C GLY A 10 -11.56 -0.52 5.86
N ASP A 11 -11.04 0.42 6.65
CA ASP A 11 -10.51 1.69 6.17
C ASP A 11 -9.01 1.65 5.86
N TYR A 12 -8.42 0.46 5.84
CA TYR A 12 -6.99 0.27 5.66
C TYR A 12 -6.68 -0.64 4.50
N ALA A 13 -5.62 -0.31 3.76
CA ALA A 13 -5.01 -1.21 2.80
C ALA A 13 -3.82 -1.90 3.48
N VAL A 14 -3.69 -3.20 3.28
CA VAL A 14 -2.52 -3.94 3.74
C VAL A 14 -1.53 -3.98 2.58
N VAL A 15 -0.39 -3.36 2.76
CA VAL A 15 0.65 -3.27 1.75
C VAL A 15 1.82 -4.14 2.17
N ARG A 16 2.23 -5.02 1.26
CA ARG A 16 3.44 -5.81 1.44
C ARG A 16 4.54 -5.19 0.59
N TYR A 17 5.65 -4.82 1.23
CA TYR A 17 6.78 -4.24 0.52
C TYR A 17 7.53 -5.35 -0.21
N ASP A 18 7.72 -5.18 -1.51
CA ASP A 18 8.23 -6.23 -2.40
C ASP A 18 9.63 -6.69 -2.01
N GLU A 19 10.48 -5.77 -1.60
CA GLU A 19 11.87 -6.08 -1.31
C GLU A 19 12.05 -6.78 0.04
N SER A 20 11.41 -6.26 1.08
CA SER A 20 11.58 -6.79 2.44
C SER A 20 10.58 -7.89 2.79
N GLY A 21 9.43 -7.91 2.12
CA GLY A 21 8.34 -8.81 2.46
C GLY A 21 7.56 -8.42 3.70
N THR A 22 7.89 -7.29 4.32
CA THR A 22 7.15 -6.78 5.48
C THR A 22 5.83 -6.18 5.05
N THR A 23 4.87 -6.11 5.96
CA THR A 23 3.54 -5.55 5.70
C THR A 23 3.28 -4.34 6.57
N SER A 24 2.47 -3.43 6.03
CA SER A 24 1.98 -2.26 6.76
C SER A 24 0.50 -2.07 6.49
N HIS A 25 -0.21 -1.57 7.49
CA HIS A 25 -1.59 -1.13 7.32
C HIS A 25 -1.58 0.37 7.06
N VAL A 26 -2.07 0.77 5.89
CA VAL A 26 -2.06 2.16 5.46
C VAL A 26 -3.50 2.62 5.30
N ALA A 27 -3.87 3.71 5.96
CA ALA A 27 -5.22 4.24 5.85
C ALA A 27 -5.55 4.58 4.40
N LEU A 28 -6.73 4.20 3.94
CA LEU A 28 -7.19 4.52 2.58
C LEU A 28 -7.22 6.02 2.33
N ALA A 29 -7.47 6.82 3.39
CA ALA A 29 -7.41 8.27 3.29
C ALA A 29 -6.02 8.80 2.91
N ILE A 30 -4.98 8.02 3.16
CA ILE A 30 -3.59 8.37 2.83
C ILE A 30 -3.19 7.82 1.47
N ILE A 31 -3.46 6.53 1.24
CA ILE A 31 -2.99 5.85 0.03
C ILE A 31 -3.90 6.08 -1.18
N GLY A 32 -5.16 6.42 -0.95
CA GLY A 32 -6.13 6.65 -2.01
C GLY A 32 -6.84 5.39 -2.45
N ASP A 33 -7.51 5.46 -3.60
CA ASP A 33 -8.29 4.35 -4.14
C ASP A 33 -7.37 3.26 -4.70
N VAL A 34 -7.23 2.19 -3.94
CA VAL A 34 -6.44 1.03 -4.36
C VAL A 34 -7.25 -0.24 -4.17
N ASP A 35 -6.90 -1.26 -4.93
CA ASP A 35 -7.48 -2.60 -4.84
C ASP A 35 -6.38 -3.62 -4.60
N VAL A 36 -6.79 -4.81 -4.16
CA VAL A 36 -5.87 -5.94 -4.00
C VAL A 36 -5.18 -6.21 -5.34
N GLY A 37 -3.87 -6.32 -5.31
CA GLY A 37 -3.05 -6.53 -6.49
C GLY A 37 -2.42 -5.27 -7.05
N ASP A 38 -2.88 -4.10 -6.62
CA ASP A 38 -2.31 -2.84 -7.09
C ASP A 38 -0.89 -2.66 -6.55
N LYS A 39 -0.04 -2.09 -7.40
CA LYS A 39 1.30 -1.67 -7.01
C LYS A 39 1.27 -0.24 -6.53
N VAL A 40 1.99 0.03 -5.44
CA VAL A 40 2.11 1.37 -4.88
C VAL A 40 3.57 1.71 -4.63
N LYS A 41 3.88 2.98 -4.69
CA LYS A 41 5.20 3.50 -4.40
C LYS A 41 5.13 4.35 -3.15
N PHE A 42 6.02 4.09 -2.19
CA PHE A 42 6.19 4.92 -1.01
C PHE A 42 7.50 5.70 -1.15
N GLU A 43 7.39 7.02 -1.15
CA GLU A 43 8.55 7.92 -1.29
C GLU A 43 8.21 9.26 -0.67
N ASN A 44 9.17 9.87 0.01
CA ASN A 44 8.99 11.19 0.65
C ASN A 44 7.77 11.25 1.56
N PHE A 45 7.56 10.18 2.32
CA PHE A 45 6.43 10.06 3.27
C PHE A 45 5.05 10.09 2.61
N SER A 46 4.98 9.77 1.34
CA SER A 46 3.69 9.68 0.64
C SER A 46 3.59 8.40 -0.17
N TYR A 47 2.35 7.99 -0.44
CA TYR A 47 2.04 6.80 -1.23
C TYR A 47 1.46 7.23 -2.57
N GLU A 48 1.84 6.50 -3.62
CA GLU A 48 1.36 6.75 -4.97
C GLU A 48 1.04 5.43 -5.64
N LYS A 49 -0.16 5.33 -6.21
CA LYS A 49 -0.55 4.17 -7.01
C LYS A 49 0.15 4.22 -8.37
N LEU A 50 0.77 3.13 -8.72
CA LEU A 50 1.49 3.02 -10.01
C LEU A 50 0.60 2.56 -11.15
#